data_21b71ae1c26ef9b2bcc9c89234ad2a84
#
_entry.id   21b71ae1c26ef9b2bcc9c89234ad2a84
#
_cell.length_a   1.000
_cell.length_b   1.000
_cell.length_c   1.000
_cell.angle_alpha   90.00
_cell.angle_beta   90.00
_cell.angle_gamma   90.00
#
_symmetry.space_group_name_H-M   'P 1'
#
loop_
_entity.id
_entity.type
_entity.pdbx_description
1 polymer ?
#
loop_
_entity_poly.entity_id
_entity_poly.type
_entity_poly.pdbx_seq_one_letter_code
_entity_poly.pdbx_strand_id
1 'polypeptide(L)'
;MKFIFLLLLSFNAAYLISYTPLENIRVVDGDTIRAEAKGKEIKIRLVEIDAPEMNQPFGAQSKNFLNRLLYEKEVTLIVQGEDRYGRVLGNLFSNELNVNMLMVKFGFAWVYDEYAKNSSLYKYQDQAKAENLGLWRAKDPIAPWVWRKQK
;
A
#
# COMPACT_ATOMS: atom_id res chain seq x y z
N MET A 1 59.90 15.48 10.22
CA MET A 1 58.78 15.43 9.27
C MET A 1 57.68 14.63 9.89
N LYS A 2 56.61 15.26 10.37
CA LYS A 2 55.45 14.60 10.97
C LYS A 2 54.39 14.40 9.89
N PHE A 3 54.11 13.20 9.48
CA PHE A 3 52.99 12.89 8.57
C PHE A 3 51.69 12.86 9.38
N ILE A 4 50.83 13.85 9.13
CA ILE A 4 49.47 13.90 9.64
C ILE A 4 48.65 13.03 8.71
N PHE A 5 48.19 11.85 9.22
CA PHE A 5 47.24 10.99 8.53
C PHE A 5 45.84 11.55 8.73
N LEU A 6 45.31 12.23 7.70
CA LEU A 6 43.94 12.75 7.71
C LEU A 6 42.98 11.58 7.42
N LEU A 7 42.36 11.07 8.46
CA LEU A 7 41.32 10.02 8.34
C LEU A 7 40.04 10.66 7.81
N LEU A 8 39.78 10.51 6.52
CA LEU A 8 38.50 10.89 5.90
C LEU A 8 37.43 9.88 6.36
N LEU A 9 36.65 10.26 7.38
CA LEU A 9 35.43 9.61 7.76
C LEU A 9 34.38 9.89 6.66
N SER A 10 34.20 8.94 5.74
CA SER A 10 33.06 8.95 4.82
C SER A 10 31.78 8.75 5.64
N PHE A 11 31.04 9.81 5.85
CA PHE A 11 29.67 9.75 6.39
C PHE A 11 28.78 9.09 5.33
N ASN A 12 28.58 7.79 5.43
CA ASN A 12 27.50 7.11 4.73
C ASN A 12 26.21 7.61 5.39
N ALA A 13 25.54 8.56 4.74
CA ALA A 13 24.16 8.91 5.07
C ALA A 13 23.28 7.70 4.72
N ALA A 14 23.13 6.78 5.67
CA ALA A 14 22.09 5.77 5.60
C ALA A 14 20.77 6.55 5.59
N TYR A 15 20.03 6.48 4.49
CA TYR A 15 18.65 6.98 4.43
C TYR A 15 17.84 6.16 5.43
N LEU A 16 17.59 6.73 6.60
CA LEU A 16 16.73 6.14 7.61
C LEU A 16 15.31 6.11 7.03
N ILE A 17 14.84 4.93 6.66
CA ILE A 17 13.44 4.73 6.32
C ILE A 17 12.65 5.06 7.58
N SER A 18 11.80 6.09 7.51
CA SER A 18 11.00 6.54 8.65
C SER A 18 9.64 5.83 8.62
N TYR A 19 9.42 4.98 9.61
CA TYR A 19 8.11 4.40 9.89
C TYR A 19 7.31 5.38 10.77
N THR A 20 6.18 5.86 10.27
CA THR A 20 5.29 6.76 11.01
C THR A 20 4.15 5.93 11.63
N PRO A 21 4.04 5.84 12.96
CA PRO A 21 2.90 5.18 13.62
C PRO A 21 1.58 5.87 13.27
N LEU A 22 0.53 5.07 13.10
CA LEU A 22 -0.82 5.53 12.79
C LEU A 22 -1.77 5.16 13.93
N GLU A 23 -2.68 6.09 14.24
CA GLU A 23 -3.72 5.95 15.22
C GLU A 23 -5.10 6.24 14.60
N ASN A 24 -6.19 5.87 15.28
CA ASN A 24 -7.57 6.17 14.89
C ASN A 24 -7.89 5.82 13.42
N ILE A 25 -7.46 4.65 12.98
CA ILE A 25 -7.54 4.21 11.58
C ILE A 25 -8.98 3.90 11.19
N ARG A 26 -9.43 4.46 10.05
CA ARG A 26 -10.73 4.20 9.43
C ARG A 26 -10.54 3.85 7.96
N VAL A 27 -10.94 2.66 7.58
CA VAL A 27 -10.86 2.19 6.18
C VAL A 27 -11.97 2.84 5.35
N VAL A 28 -11.60 3.50 4.28
CA VAL A 28 -12.52 4.15 3.32
C VAL A 28 -12.98 3.14 2.26
N ASP A 29 -12.01 2.50 1.60
CA ASP A 29 -12.20 1.47 0.58
C ASP A 29 -11.01 0.49 0.62
N GLY A 30 -10.84 -0.34 -0.41
CA GLY A 30 -9.81 -1.39 -0.43
C GLY A 30 -8.36 -0.91 -0.55
N ASP A 31 -8.10 0.37 -0.78
CA ASP A 31 -6.76 0.93 -0.92
C ASP A 31 -6.60 2.34 -0.34
N THR A 32 -7.60 2.81 0.40
CA THR A 32 -7.61 4.15 0.99
C THR A 32 -8.06 4.09 2.45
N ILE A 33 -7.33 4.75 3.32
CA ILE A 33 -7.67 4.90 4.75
C ILE A 33 -7.61 6.36 5.19
N ARG A 34 -8.26 6.66 6.31
CA ARG A 34 -8.00 7.86 7.14
C ARG A 34 -7.37 7.42 8.44
N ALA A 35 -6.41 8.17 8.93
CA ALA A 35 -5.73 7.89 10.18
C ALA A 35 -5.15 9.16 10.78
N GLU A 36 -4.76 9.10 12.04
CA GLU A 36 -3.96 10.13 12.66
C GLU A 36 -2.47 9.77 12.60
N ALA A 37 -1.67 10.73 12.18
CA ALA A 37 -0.21 10.67 12.21
C ALA A 37 0.33 11.93 12.89
N LYS A 38 1.09 11.76 13.98
CA LYS A 38 1.65 12.88 14.75
C LYS A 38 0.57 13.89 15.17
N GLY A 39 -0.62 13.41 15.57
CA GLY A 39 -1.74 14.23 16.02
C GLY A 39 -2.51 14.97 14.92
N LYS A 40 -2.31 14.62 13.65
CA LYS A 40 -3.06 15.20 12.52
C LYS A 40 -3.76 14.09 11.74
N GLU A 41 -5.04 14.33 11.40
CA GLU A 41 -5.76 13.45 10.48
C GLU A 41 -5.19 13.60 9.07
N ILE A 42 -4.88 12.46 8.45
CA ILE A 42 -4.42 12.36 7.06
C ILE A 42 -5.25 11.31 6.31
N LYS A 43 -5.39 11.50 5.01
CA LYS A 43 -5.95 10.50 4.09
C LYS A 43 -4.81 9.83 3.34
N ILE A 44 -4.73 8.51 3.42
CA ILE A 44 -3.63 7.73 2.86
C ILE A 44 -4.15 6.88 1.72
N ARG A 45 -3.48 6.93 0.56
CA ARG A 45 -3.68 6.03 -0.58
C ARG A 45 -2.51 5.05 -0.66
N LEU A 46 -2.82 3.78 -0.60
CA LEU A 46 -1.82 2.72 -0.73
C LEU A 46 -1.23 2.74 -2.14
N VAL A 47 0.09 2.81 -2.24
CA VAL A 47 0.80 2.90 -3.54
C VAL A 47 0.86 1.56 -4.26
N GLU A 48 1.08 1.61 -5.59
CA GLU A 48 1.36 0.46 -6.47
C GLU A 48 0.22 -0.53 -6.63
N ILE A 49 -0.89 -0.36 -5.91
CA ILE A 49 -2.08 -1.21 -5.99
C ILE A 49 -3.32 -0.41 -6.32
N ASP A 50 -4.34 -1.07 -6.86
CA ASP A 50 -5.65 -0.48 -7.12
C ASP A 50 -6.72 -1.50 -6.75
N ALA A 51 -7.55 -1.17 -5.77
CA ALA A 51 -8.61 -2.04 -5.29
C ALA A 51 -9.92 -1.77 -6.02
N PRO A 52 -10.82 -2.77 -6.14
CA PRO A 52 -12.16 -2.56 -6.67
C PRO A 52 -12.87 -1.41 -5.95
N GLU A 53 -13.52 -0.53 -6.72
CA GLU A 53 -14.32 0.57 -6.23
C GLU A 53 -15.47 0.07 -5.35
N MET A 54 -15.97 0.89 -4.42
CA MET A 54 -17.07 0.48 -3.52
C MET A 54 -18.33 0.05 -4.25
N ASN A 55 -18.60 0.60 -5.43
CA ASN A 55 -19.73 0.24 -6.29
C ASN A 55 -19.36 -0.77 -7.41
N GLN A 56 -18.17 -1.33 -7.35
CA GLN A 56 -17.68 -2.39 -8.23
C GLN A 56 -17.87 -3.75 -7.54
N PRO A 57 -18.10 -4.84 -8.29
CA PRO A 57 -18.03 -6.19 -7.73
C PRO A 57 -16.71 -6.38 -6.97
N PHE A 58 -16.77 -6.95 -5.78
CA PHE A 58 -15.65 -7.15 -4.87
C PHE A 58 -15.14 -5.92 -4.06
N GLY A 59 -15.70 -4.73 -4.27
CA GLY A 59 -15.27 -3.54 -3.55
C GLY A 59 -15.46 -3.63 -2.04
N ALA A 60 -16.64 -4.07 -1.59
CA ALA A 60 -16.91 -4.27 -0.16
C ALA A 60 -16.01 -5.34 0.46
N GLN A 61 -15.72 -6.44 -0.25
CA GLN A 61 -14.84 -7.49 0.22
C GLN A 61 -13.39 -7.00 0.37
N SER A 62 -12.89 -6.19 -0.59
CA SER A 62 -11.57 -5.57 -0.52
C SER A 62 -11.46 -4.64 0.69
N LYS A 63 -12.45 -3.77 0.90
CA LYS A 63 -12.52 -2.92 2.09
C LYS A 63 -12.49 -3.73 3.39
N ASN A 64 -13.32 -4.78 3.48
CA ASN A 64 -13.39 -5.63 4.67
C ASN A 64 -12.07 -6.37 4.92
N PHE A 65 -11.38 -6.79 3.87
CA PHE A 65 -10.08 -7.45 4.01
C PHE A 65 -9.02 -6.47 4.52
N LEU A 66 -8.96 -5.25 3.96
CA LEU A 66 -8.06 -4.22 4.47
C LEU A 66 -8.35 -3.91 5.94
N ASN A 67 -9.63 -3.80 6.31
CA ASN A 67 -9.99 -3.56 7.71
C ASN A 67 -9.49 -4.68 8.64
N ARG A 68 -9.60 -5.95 8.24
CA ARG A 68 -9.08 -7.09 9.03
C ARG A 68 -7.56 -7.06 9.16
N LEU A 69 -6.84 -6.59 8.15
CA LEU A 69 -5.38 -6.47 8.22
C LEU A 69 -4.92 -5.40 9.22
N LEU A 70 -5.76 -4.37 9.46
CA LEU A 70 -5.41 -3.22 10.28
C LEU A 70 -6.02 -3.24 11.68
N TYR A 71 -7.13 -3.98 11.88
CA TYR A 71 -7.90 -3.97 13.12
C TYR A 71 -7.08 -4.49 14.30
N GLU A 72 -7.01 -3.71 15.37
CA GLU A 72 -6.27 -4.02 16.62
C GLU A 72 -4.78 -4.42 16.37
N LYS A 73 -4.15 -3.82 15.38
CA LYS A 73 -2.74 -4.03 15.05
C LYS A 73 -1.93 -2.74 15.21
N GLU A 74 -0.64 -2.90 15.42
CA GLU A 74 0.29 -1.80 15.24
C GLU A 74 0.46 -1.53 13.76
N VAL A 75 0.06 -0.32 13.33
CA VAL A 75 0.14 0.08 11.92
C VAL A 75 1.10 1.24 11.79
N THR A 76 2.00 1.10 10.83
CA THR A 76 2.96 2.15 10.47
C THR A 76 2.90 2.46 8.98
N LEU A 77 3.29 3.68 8.64
CA LEU A 77 3.32 4.21 7.28
C LEU A 77 4.74 4.57 6.86
N ILE A 78 5.13 4.11 5.68
CA ILE A 78 6.28 4.67 4.94
C ILE A 78 5.73 5.58 3.87
N VAL A 79 5.95 6.89 4.00
CA VAL A 79 5.51 7.91 3.05
C VAL A 79 6.38 7.86 1.80
N GLN A 80 5.75 7.88 0.62
CA GLN A 80 6.42 7.99 -0.68
C GLN A 80 6.16 9.32 -1.39
N GLY A 81 5.15 10.09 -0.95
CA GLY A 81 4.80 11.37 -1.53
C GLY A 81 3.39 11.80 -1.18
N GLU A 82 2.87 12.74 -1.94
CA GLU A 82 1.51 13.25 -1.85
C GLU A 82 0.95 13.43 -3.26
N ASP A 83 -0.33 13.15 -3.48
CA ASP A 83 -0.95 13.38 -4.75
C ASP A 83 -1.62 14.76 -4.84
N ARG A 84 -2.07 15.12 -6.05
CA ARG A 84 -2.73 16.40 -6.33
C ARG A 84 -4.04 16.62 -5.55
N TYR A 85 -4.56 15.58 -4.90
CA TYR A 85 -5.79 15.64 -4.09
C TYR A 85 -5.50 15.74 -2.59
N GLY A 86 -4.23 15.91 -2.18
CA GLY A 86 -3.81 16.00 -0.80
C GLY A 86 -3.83 14.66 -0.06
N ARG A 87 -3.81 13.52 -0.78
CA ARG A 87 -3.65 12.21 -0.15
C ARG A 87 -2.18 11.87 0.00
N VAL A 88 -1.80 11.45 1.18
CA VAL A 88 -0.46 10.88 1.41
C VAL A 88 -0.35 9.55 0.68
N LEU A 89 0.66 9.39 -0.13
CA LEU A 89 0.97 8.15 -0.84
C LEU A 89 1.96 7.32 -0.04
N GLY A 90 1.69 6.02 0.20
CA GLY A 90 2.63 5.23 0.96
C GLY A 90 2.34 3.74 1.05
N ASN A 91 3.26 3.05 1.69
CA ASN A 91 3.12 1.66 2.08
C ASN A 91 2.71 1.58 3.55
N LEU A 92 1.70 0.77 3.84
CA LEU A 92 1.31 0.43 5.20
C LEU A 92 1.97 -0.87 5.64
N PHE A 93 2.31 -0.92 6.90
CA PHE A 93 2.79 -2.13 7.57
C PHE A 93 1.92 -2.40 8.79
N SER A 94 1.44 -3.62 8.91
CA SER A 94 0.64 -4.09 10.05
C SER A 94 1.43 -5.20 10.73
N ASN A 95 1.84 -4.99 11.98
CA ASN A 95 2.79 -5.88 12.67
C ASN A 95 3.97 -6.27 11.75
N GLU A 96 4.61 -5.26 11.14
CA GLU A 96 5.76 -5.41 10.22
C GLU A 96 5.46 -6.07 8.85
N LEU A 97 4.25 -6.53 8.60
CA LEU A 97 3.85 -7.11 7.32
C LEU A 97 3.38 -6.02 6.35
N ASN A 98 3.89 -6.02 5.12
CA ASN A 98 3.49 -5.06 4.09
C ASN A 98 2.04 -5.31 3.65
N VAL A 99 1.15 -4.38 4.00
CA VAL A 99 -0.29 -4.46 3.74
C VAL A 99 -0.60 -4.36 2.25
N ASN A 100 0.10 -3.46 1.52
CA ASN A 100 -0.08 -3.30 0.07
C ASN A 100 0.16 -4.64 -0.65
N MET A 101 1.24 -5.31 -0.29
CA MET A 101 1.57 -6.63 -0.83
C MET A 101 0.53 -7.69 -0.45
N LEU A 102 0.03 -7.70 0.80
CA LEU A 102 -0.97 -8.66 1.25
C LEU A 102 -2.31 -8.50 0.49
N MET A 103 -2.71 -7.25 0.18
CA MET A 103 -3.90 -6.98 -0.62
C MET A 103 -3.82 -7.65 -2.01
N VAL A 104 -2.67 -7.58 -2.67
CA VAL A 104 -2.42 -8.25 -3.97
C VAL A 104 -2.33 -9.76 -3.80
N LYS A 105 -1.55 -10.24 -2.83
CA LYS A 105 -1.27 -11.66 -2.59
C LYS A 105 -2.54 -12.48 -2.35
N PHE A 106 -3.52 -11.90 -1.66
CA PHE A 106 -4.79 -12.57 -1.36
C PHE A 106 -5.92 -12.23 -2.35
N GLY A 107 -5.62 -11.51 -3.42
CA GLY A 107 -6.57 -11.20 -4.49
C GLY A 107 -7.62 -10.17 -4.10
N PHE A 108 -7.28 -9.17 -3.29
CA PHE A 108 -8.17 -8.06 -2.91
C PHE A 108 -7.80 -6.72 -3.54
N ALA A 109 -6.69 -6.67 -4.28
CA ALA A 109 -6.30 -5.55 -5.12
C ALA A 109 -5.54 -6.03 -6.35
N TRP A 110 -5.55 -5.21 -7.40
CA TRP A 110 -4.72 -5.36 -8.58
C TRP A 110 -3.37 -4.67 -8.36
N VAL A 111 -2.32 -5.15 -9.03
CA VAL A 111 -1.13 -4.33 -9.24
C VAL A 111 -1.51 -3.20 -10.19
N TYR A 112 -1.21 -1.95 -9.84
CA TYR A 112 -1.53 -0.80 -10.66
C TYR A 112 -0.37 -0.49 -11.61
N ASP A 113 -0.41 -1.02 -12.82
CA ASP A 113 0.68 -1.01 -13.79
C ASP A 113 1.29 0.38 -14.02
N GLU A 114 0.46 1.42 -14.07
CA GLU A 114 0.92 2.80 -14.30
C GLU A 114 1.87 3.31 -13.20
N TYR A 115 1.73 2.80 -11.97
CA TYR A 115 2.47 3.29 -10.80
C TYR A 115 3.33 2.22 -10.11
N ALA A 116 3.24 0.97 -10.54
CA ALA A 116 3.98 -0.12 -9.92
C ALA A 116 5.47 -0.04 -10.25
N LYS A 117 6.29 0.02 -9.21
CA LYS A 117 7.76 0.00 -9.28
C LYS A 117 8.33 -1.33 -8.79
N ASN A 118 7.60 -2.00 -7.90
CA ASN A 118 8.03 -3.25 -7.29
C ASN A 118 7.56 -4.44 -8.14
N SER A 119 8.48 -4.99 -8.94
CA SER A 119 8.21 -6.14 -9.82
C SER A 119 7.74 -7.40 -9.07
N SER A 120 8.04 -7.54 -7.78
CA SER A 120 7.62 -8.71 -7.00
C SER A 120 6.10 -8.76 -6.78
N LEU A 121 5.39 -7.62 -6.87
CA LEU A 121 3.94 -7.59 -6.75
C LEU A 121 3.24 -8.39 -7.84
N TYR A 122 3.79 -8.41 -9.07
CA TYR A 122 3.24 -9.22 -10.16
C TYR A 122 3.30 -10.70 -9.87
N LYS A 123 4.36 -11.18 -9.24
CA LYS A 123 4.47 -12.58 -8.82
C LYS A 123 3.35 -12.98 -7.85
N TYR A 124 3.04 -12.11 -6.89
CA TYR A 124 1.93 -12.34 -5.96
C TYR A 124 0.56 -12.28 -6.66
N GLN A 125 0.39 -11.35 -7.61
CA GLN A 125 -0.83 -11.28 -8.41
C GLN A 125 -1.03 -12.53 -9.27
N ASP A 126 0.01 -13.01 -9.93
CA ASP A 126 -0.05 -14.21 -10.77
C ASP A 126 -0.33 -15.45 -9.94
N GLN A 127 0.24 -15.55 -8.74
CA GLN A 127 -0.09 -16.62 -7.80
C GLN A 127 -1.55 -16.54 -7.36
N ALA A 128 -2.05 -15.36 -6.99
CA ALA A 128 -3.45 -15.18 -6.61
C ALA A 128 -4.42 -15.56 -7.73
N LYS A 129 -4.07 -15.24 -8.99
CA LYS A 129 -4.82 -15.67 -10.19
C LYS A 129 -4.82 -17.18 -10.35
N ALA A 130 -3.65 -17.81 -10.27
CA ALA A 130 -3.50 -19.26 -10.41
C ALA A 130 -4.29 -20.05 -9.35
N GLU A 131 -4.36 -19.51 -8.12
CA GLU A 131 -5.07 -20.08 -6.99
C GLU A 131 -6.55 -19.65 -6.90
N ASN A 132 -7.04 -18.82 -7.82
CA ASN A 132 -8.39 -18.25 -7.83
C ASN A 132 -8.75 -17.58 -6.50
N LEU A 133 -7.83 -16.77 -5.94
CA LEU A 133 -8.04 -16.06 -4.68
C LEU A 133 -8.83 -14.77 -4.88
N GLY A 134 -9.65 -14.45 -3.91
CA GLY A 134 -10.37 -13.20 -3.83
C GLY A 134 -11.15 -12.85 -5.11
N LEU A 135 -10.87 -11.71 -5.72
CA LEU A 135 -11.52 -11.22 -6.93
C LEU A 135 -11.25 -12.12 -8.17
N TRP A 136 -10.18 -12.92 -8.13
CA TRP A 136 -9.83 -13.83 -9.22
C TRP A 136 -10.72 -15.07 -9.32
N ARG A 137 -11.68 -15.24 -8.39
CA ARG A 137 -12.76 -16.22 -8.51
C ARG A 137 -13.78 -15.83 -9.59
N ALA A 138 -13.89 -14.55 -9.90
CA ALA A 138 -14.75 -14.10 -10.99
C ALA A 138 -14.21 -14.58 -12.34
N LYS A 139 -15.11 -14.95 -13.26
CA LYS A 139 -14.73 -15.41 -14.60
C LYS A 139 -13.98 -14.33 -15.38
N ASP A 140 -14.47 -13.09 -15.29
CA ASP A 140 -13.93 -11.94 -16.03
C ASP A 140 -13.81 -10.74 -15.07
N PRO A 141 -12.81 -10.72 -14.16
CA PRO A 141 -12.66 -9.62 -13.22
C PRO A 141 -12.25 -8.35 -13.96
N ILE A 142 -12.93 -7.24 -13.66
CA ILE A 142 -12.66 -5.93 -14.29
C ILE A 142 -11.68 -5.16 -13.41
N ALA A 143 -10.63 -4.63 -14.02
CA ALA A 143 -9.68 -3.79 -13.31
C ALA A 143 -10.32 -2.44 -12.89
N PRO A 144 -9.99 -1.89 -11.71
CA PRO A 144 -10.64 -0.67 -11.20
C PRO A 144 -10.51 0.53 -12.15
N TRP A 145 -9.35 0.71 -12.79
CA TRP A 145 -9.15 1.79 -13.76
C TRP A 145 -9.97 1.64 -15.05
N VAL A 146 -10.35 0.41 -15.40
CA VAL A 146 -11.30 0.15 -16.51
C VAL A 146 -12.72 0.45 -16.05
N TRP A 147 -13.09 -0.01 -14.84
CA TRP A 147 -14.39 0.26 -14.24
C TRP A 147 -14.71 1.75 -14.16
N ARG A 148 -13.75 2.58 -13.73
CA ARG A 148 -13.91 4.05 -13.65
C ARG A 148 -14.18 4.72 -15.00
N LYS A 149 -13.77 4.12 -16.12
CA LYS A 149 -14.01 4.65 -17.47
C LYS A 149 -15.37 4.27 -18.06
N GLN A 150 -16.09 3.35 -17.42
CA GLN A 150 -17.41 2.89 -17.90
C GLN A 150 -18.60 3.74 -17.40
N LYS A 151 -18.31 4.83 -16.67
CA LYS A 151 -19.29 5.76 -16.10
C LYS A 151 -19.52 6.96 -17.01
#